data_937ce78b4fe6049a6554435623dcc598
#
_entry.id   937ce78b4fe6049a6554435623dcc598
#
_cell.length_a   1.000
_cell.length_b   1.000
_cell.length_c   1.000
_cell.angle_alpha   90.00
_cell.angle_beta   90.00
_cell.angle_gamma   90.00
#
_symmetry.space_group_name_H-M   'P 1'
#
loop_
_entity.id
_entity.type
_entity.pdbx_description
1 polymer ?
#
loop_
_entity_poly.entity_id
_entity_poly.type
_entity_poly.pdbx_seq_one_letter_code
_entity_poly.pdbx_strand_id
1 'polypeptide(L)'
;MNHSNRKLESSERELPLLDYSKYDRRCQFGPDEMIAIEWLRDRFELGTGNGPWPKNIRQTLHRLLQPLDDAFNRIRMPKSVRSFARKIMFLKMSAEQTPFWAWGELEWKKLIQADKSSFGQHYRTRGNFRKYFLPLAYLLSETADLHIFGRFYPFRVANQVFNPEIVKDSIARVSGELIKWGYGKGRITACAHGVTCEALLANRSPYLEDLTPAALDAVYHGAASKTLKACVVALSRVLVSFGILPAVFQPPATSTRERATKDVPPAWVEWCQRWRNTSTQAPRTREHNYHMLLCIGRWITRYHPETDSPDKWTRQTAAAFVAAVNEARIGEWSNVGDFRPGIVGKPFTPGSKRGFLAVLRAFFRDCLEWEWISRKFDPDRVFATPKSIEALIAPNPRILSDDIWAKLLWAGLNLAPEDVRLRNPPKQRINMRHGYPFEMIRALAIVWLFAGLRRDEICRLRVGCIRWQLPENCSDARRVCLLDVPINKTGTAFTKPVDGVVGEAVRAWENVRPTQPEAVDLKTGEIVHYLFAYRSRRVGREYLNESVIPLLCDK
;
A
#
# COMPACT_ATOMS: atom_id res chain seq x y z
N MET A 1 -5.01 15.35 28.12
CA MET A 1 -6.02 16.34 27.66
C MET A 1 -7.01 15.61 26.77
N ASN A 2 -8.22 15.44 27.30
CA ASN A 2 -9.31 14.72 26.65
C ASN A 2 -9.77 15.47 25.39
N HIS A 3 -9.40 14.98 24.22
CA HIS A 3 -10.17 15.27 23.01
C HIS A 3 -11.41 14.38 23.04
N SER A 4 -12.49 14.95 23.56
CA SER A 4 -13.81 14.38 23.50
C SER A 4 -14.13 13.96 22.05
N ASN A 5 -14.35 12.65 21.85
CA ASN A 5 -15.04 12.11 20.70
C ASN A 5 -16.47 12.71 20.68
N ARG A 6 -16.65 13.88 20.06
CA ARG A 6 -17.96 14.34 19.66
C ARG A 6 -18.46 13.40 18.56
N LYS A 7 -19.18 12.35 18.92
CA LYS A 7 -20.19 11.80 18.02
C LYS A 7 -21.17 12.95 17.77
N LEU A 8 -21.12 13.54 16.56
CA LEU A 8 -22.16 14.48 16.13
C LEU A 8 -23.51 13.77 16.27
N GLU A 9 -24.41 14.34 17.03
CA GLU A 9 -25.77 13.83 17.16
C GLU A 9 -26.41 13.79 15.77
N SER A 10 -27.26 12.82 15.51
CA SER A 10 -27.87 12.57 14.19
C SER A 10 -28.63 13.77 13.59
N SER A 11 -28.98 14.77 14.41
CA SER A 11 -29.63 16.01 14.00
C SER A 11 -28.73 17.05 13.32
N GLU A 12 -27.39 16.94 13.46
CA GLU A 12 -26.42 17.89 12.87
C GLU A 12 -25.78 17.40 11.58
N ARG A 13 -26.12 16.18 11.13
CA ARG A 13 -25.53 15.64 9.90
C ARG A 13 -26.11 16.30 8.65
N GLU A 14 -25.23 16.57 7.70
CA GLU A 14 -25.61 17.07 6.39
C GLU A 14 -26.65 16.16 5.73
N LEU A 15 -27.71 16.74 5.16
CA LEU A 15 -28.71 16.03 4.37
C LEU A 15 -28.05 15.22 3.23
N PRO A 16 -28.70 14.13 2.77
CA PRO A 16 -28.24 13.38 1.59
C PRO A 16 -27.88 14.32 0.43
N LEU A 17 -26.95 13.90 -0.42
CA LEU A 17 -26.47 14.67 -1.58
C LEU A 17 -27.62 15.28 -2.40
N LEU A 18 -28.60 14.44 -2.74
CA LEU A 18 -29.91 14.79 -3.27
C LEU A 18 -30.94 13.86 -2.63
N ASP A 19 -32.15 14.35 -2.43
CA ASP A 19 -33.27 13.51 -1.96
C ASP A 19 -33.94 12.83 -3.15
N TYR A 20 -33.36 11.69 -3.53
CA TYR A 20 -33.81 10.92 -4.70
C TYR A 20 -35.25 10.39 -4.57
N SER A 21 -35.82 10.32 -3.36
CA SER A 21 -37.20 9.87 -3.13
C SER A 21 -38.24 10.84 -3.74
N LYS A 22 -37.83 12.08 -3.96
CA LYS A 22 -38.68 13.12 -4.56
C LYS A 22 -38.75 13.08 -6.07
N TYR A 23 -37.91 12.26 -6.74
CA TYR A 23 -37.80 12.27 -8.18
C TYR A 23 -38.47 11.05 -8.82
N ASP A 24 -39.22 11.31 -9.89
CA ASP A 24 -39.65 10.24 -10.79
C ASP A 24 -38.47 9.86 -11.71
N ARG A 25 -37.84 8.72 -11.39
CA ARG A 25 -36.62 8.22 -12.02
C ARG A 25 -36.89 7.22 -13.15
N ARG A 26 -38.08 7.21 -13.75
CA ARG A 26 -38.38 6.36 -14.89
C ARG A 26 -37.30 6.50 -15.98
N CYS A 27 -36.86 5.34 -16.50
CA CYS A 27 -35.81 5.25 -17.52
C CYS A 27 -36.32 5.45 -18.97
N GLN A 28 -37.59 5.73 -19.14
CA GLN A 28 -38.21 5.98 -20.43
C GLN A 28 -38.94 7.33 -20.45
N PHE A 29 -39.02 7.94 -21.61
CA PHE A 29 -39.83 9.14 -21.81
C PHE A 29 -41.30 8.80 -21.92
N GLY A 30 -42.17 9.70 -21.42
CA GLY A 30 -43.58 9.75 -21.82
C GLY A 30 -43.75 10.38 -23.21
N PRO A 31 -44.89 10.13 -23.89
CA PRO A 31 -45.14 10.70 -25.22
C PRO A 31 -45.02 12.23 -25.28
N ASP A 32 -45.58 12.92 -24.30
CA ASP A 32 -45.53 14.39 -24.22
C ASP A 32 -44.11 14.91 -23.93
N GLU A 33 -43.32 14.16 -23.13
CA GLU A 33 -41.93 14.51 -22.86
C GLU A 33 -41.08 14.41 -24.12
N MET A 34 -41.32 13.39 -24.95
CA MET A 34 -40.62 13.21 -26.21
C MET A 34 -40.87 14.38 -27.14
N ILE A 35 -42.15 14.76 -27.33
CA ILE A 35 -42.53 15.93 -28.13
C ILE A 35 -41.85 17.20 -27.60
N ALA A 36 -41.86 17.40 -26.30
CA ALA A 36 -41.23 18.57 -25.67
C ALA A 36 -39.70 18.60 -25.85
N ILE A 37 -39.03 17.44 -25.81
CA ILE A 37 -37.58 17.31 -26.03
C ILE A 37 -37.23 17.60 -27.50
N GLU A 38 -37.98 17.09 -28.45
CA GLU A 38 -37.80 17.35 -29.89
C GLU A 38 -37.98 18.84 -30.20
N TRP A 39 -39.02 19.44 -29.64
CA TRP A 39 -39.25 20.88 -29.76
C TRP A 39 -38.07 21.72 -29.22
N LEU A 40 -37.47 21.30 -28.10
CA LEU A 40 -36.25 21.94 -27.54
C LEU A 40 -35.05 21.75 -28.45
N ARG A 41 -34.84 20.55 -28.99
CA ARG A 41 -33.74 20.25 -29.94
C ARG A 41 -33.79 21.21 -31.12
N ASP A 42 -34.94 21.31 -31.79
CA ASP A 42 -35.12 22.16 -32.97
C ASP A 42 -34.82 23.63 -32.65
N ARG A 43 -35.27 24.14 -31.51
CA ARG A 43 -34.96 25.49 -31.07
C ARG A 43 -33.49 25.73 -30.75
N PHE A 44 -32.81 24.72 -30.20
CA PHE A 44 -31.38 24.82 -29.95
C PHE A 44 -30.57 24.83 -31.25
N GLU A 45 -30.98 24.07 -32.25
CA GLU A 45 -30.39 24.04 -33.59
C GLU A 45 -30.58 25.40 -34.30
N LEU A 46 -31.74 25.98 -34.19
CA LEU A 46 -32.06 27.33 -34.74
C LEU A 46 -31.42 28.49 -33.95
N GLY A 47 -30.70 28.20 -32.85
CA GLY A 47 -30.09 29.24 -32.02
C GLY A 47 -31.06 30.04 -31.12
N THR A 48 -32.34 29.72 -31.11
CA THR A 48 -33.39 30.43 -30.37
C THR A 48 -33.70 29.79 -29.00
N GLY A 49 -33.06 28.67 -28.65
CA GLY A 49 -33.35 27.89 -27.45
C GLY A 49 -32.79 28.43 -26.12
N ASN A 50 -32.01 29.52 -26.14
CA ASN A 50 -31.39 30.10 -24.94
C ASN A 50 -32.32 31.04 -24.14
N GLY A 51 -33.50 31.36 -24.65
CA GLY A 51 -34.51 32.18 -23.97
C GLY A 51 -35.31 31.38 -22.92
N PRO A 52 -36.24 32.06 -22.22
CA PRO A 52 -37.13 31.40 -21.27
C PRO A 52 -38.05 30.39 -22.00
N TRP A 53 -38.11 29.18 -21.45
CA TRP A 53 -38.97 28.14 -22.00
C TRP A 53 -40.45 28.39 -21.68
N PRO A 54 -41.39 28.11 -22.59
CA PRO A 54 -42.82 28.20 -22.34
C PRO A 54 -43.25 27.42 -21.10
N LYS A 55 -44.32 27.89 -20.45
CA LYS A 55 -44.80 27.28 -19.19
C LYS A 55 -45.20 25.81 -19.38
N ASN A 56 -45.88 25.48 -20.45
CA ASN A 56 -46.29 24.12 -20.79
C ASN A 56 -45.05 23.18 -20.94
N ILE A 57 -44.04 23.58 -21.69
CA ILE A 57 -42.78 22.78 -21.84
C ILE A 57 -42.10 22.53 -20.49
N ARG A 58 -42.03 23.56 -19.62
CA ARG A 58 -41.46 23.40 -18.29
C ARG A 58 -42.29 22.48 -17.40
N GLN A 59 -43.60 22.49 -17.52
CA GLN A 59 -44.49 21.60 -16.78
C GLN A 59 -44.33 20.14 -17.25
N THR A 60 -44.35 19.90 -18.57
CA THR A 60 -44.14 18.57 -19.16
C THR A 60 -42.80 17.97 -18.77
N LEU A 61 -41.73 18.79 -18.77
CA LEU A 61 -40.37 18.33 -18.45
C LEU A 61 -40.01 18.50 -16.97
N HIS A 62 -40.95 18.78 -16.08
CA HIS A 62 -40.69 19.05 -14.66
C HIS A 62 -39.92 17.92 -13.99
N ARG A 63 -40.25 16.67 -14.29
CA ARG A 63 -39.59 15.46 -13.79
C ARG A 63 -38.10 15.44 -14.07
N LEU A 64 -37.64 16.00 -15.19
CA LEU A 64 -36.24 16.05 -15.61
C LEU A 64 -35.58 17.36 -15.17
N LEU A 65 -36.33 18.46 -15.12
CA LEU A 65 -35.80 19.78 -14.75
C LEU A 65 -35.52 19.90 -13.25
N GLN A 66 -36.42 19.39 -12.41
CA GLN A 66 -36.29 19.52 -10.96
C GLN A 66 -34.98 18.89 -10.43
N PRO A 67 -34.62 17.62 -10.72
CA PRO A 67 -33.37 17.05 -10.25
C PRO A 67 -32.15 17.74 -10.83
N LEU A 68 -32.21 18.26 -12.07
CA LEU A 68 -31.13 19.06 -12.64
C LEU A 68 -30.94 20.37 -11.88
N ASP A 69 -32.03 21.08 -11.56
CA ASP A 69 -31.98 22.35 -10.85
C ASP A 69 -31.51 22.17 -9.40
N ASP A 70 -31.92 21.11 -8.74
CA ASP A 70 -31.46 20.74 -7.41
C ASP A 70 -29.96 20.41 -7.44
N ALA A 71 -29.50 19.63 -8.43
CA ALA A 71 -28.08 19.35 -8.63
C ALA A 71 -27.27 20.62 -8.94
N PHE A 72 -27.78 21.53 -9.79
CA PHE A 72 -27.14 22.83 -10.07
C PHE A 72 -27.01 23.68 -8.82
N ASN A 73 -28.03 23.69 -7.96
CA ASN A 73 -28.01 24.38 -6.68
C ASN A 73 -26.98 23.76 -5.75
N ARG A 74 -26.96 22.42 -5.64
CA ARG A 74 -26.03 21.69 -4.79
C ARG A 74 -24.55 21.98 -5.14
N ILE A 75 -24.21 21.94 -6.43
CA ILE A 75 -22.84 22.23 -6.89
C ILE A 75 -22.54 23.72 -7.04
N ARG A 76 -23.47 24.59 -6.65
CA ARG A 76 -23.36 26.06 -6.76
C ARG A 76 -23.00 26.50 -8.16
N MET A 77 -23.66 25.92 -9.17
CA MET A 77 -23.40 26.24 -10.57
C MET A 77 -23.84 27.68 -10.86
N PRO A 78 -22.98 28.54 -11.45
CA PRO A 78 -23.35 29.92 -11.82
C PRO A 78 -24.54 29.97 -12.78
N LYS A 79 -25.41 30.94 -12.61
CA LYS A 79 -26.61 31.10 -13.46
C LYS A 79 -26.28 31.14 -14.96
N SER A 80 -25.18 31.80 -15.34
CA SER A 80 -24.69 31.86 -16.73
C SER A 80 -24.32 30.52 -17.34
N VAL A 81 -23.94 29.52 -16.49
CA VAL A 81 -23.55 28.17 -16.93
C VAL A 81 -24.75 27.23 -16.99
N ARG A 82 -25.78 27.46 -16.18
CA ARG A 82 -26.97 26.59 -16.09
C ARG A 82 -27.73 26.45 -17.42
N SER A 83 -27.89 27.55 -18.17
CA SER A 83 -28.52 27.49 -19.50
C SER A 83 -27.74 26.61 -20.46
N PHE A 84 -26.41 26.75 -20.48
CA PHE A 84 -25.53 25.90 -21.28
C PHE A 84 -25.62 24.43 -20.83
N ALA A 85 -25.58 24.17 -19.52
CA ALA A 85 -25.67 22.80 -18.98
C ALA A 85 -27.01 22.14 -19.32
N ARG A 86 -28.15 22.88 -19.17
CA ARG A 86 -29.45 22.37 -19.59
C ARG A 86 -29.46 22.04 -21.08
N LYS A 87 -28.99 22.96 -21.93
CA LYS A 87 -28.91 22.72 -23.39
C LYS A 87 -28.17 21.41 -23.69
N ILE A 88 -26.96 21.22 -23.14
CA ILE A 88 -26.17 20.01 -23.37
C ILE A 88 -26.88 18.74 -22.88
N MET A 89 -27.48 18.80 -21.69
CA MET A 89 -28.24 17.67 -21.13
C MET A 89 -29.41 17.27 -22.00
N PHE A 90 -30.22 18.23 -22.44
CA PHE A 90 -31.42 17.98 -23.27
C PHE A 90 -31.07 17.56 -24.70
N LEU A 91 -30.04 18.14 -25.32
CA LEU A 91 -29.52 17.64 -26.61
C LEU A 91 -29.02 16.20 -26.52
N LYS A 92 -28.35 15.86 -25.44
CA LYS A 92 -27.88 14.47 -25.20
C LYS A 92 -29.07 13.52 -24.99
N MET A 93 -30.07 13.90 -24.19
CA MET A 93 -31.30 13.13 -24.00
C MET A 93 -32.05 12.91 -25.31
N SER A 94 -32.14 13.94 -26.16
CA SER A 94 -32.75 13.82 -27.50
C SER A 94 -31.94 12.88 -28.39
N ALA A 95 -30.64 12.96 -28.40
CA ALA A 95 -29.76 12.09 -29.22
C ALA A 95 -29.82 10.62 -28.82
N GLU A 96 -29.85 10.34 -27.50
CA GLU A 96 -29.90 8.96 -26.97
C GLU A 96 -31.34 8.42 -26.87
N GLN A 97 -32.36 9.26 -27.07
CA GLN A 97 -33.77 8.93 -26.92
C GLN A 97 -34.13 8.34 -25.54
N THR A 98 -33.36 8.73 -24.53
CA THR A 98 -33.52 8.28 -23.13
C THR A 98 -33.26 9.40 -22.14
N PRO A 99 -33.96 9.46 -21.00
CA PRO A 99 -33.68 10.40 -19.93
C PRO A 99 -32.31 10.07 -19.27
N PHE A 100 -31.66 11.05 -18.65
CA PHE A 100 -30.36 10.86 -17.98
C PHE A 100 -30.40 9.82 -16.85
N TRP A 101 -31.59 9.45 -16.36
CA TRP A 101 -31.77 8.34 -15.41
C TRP A 101 -31.48 6.96 -15.99
N ALA A 102 -31.56 6.83 -17.30
CA ALA A 102 -31.24 5.58 -18.01
C ALA A 102 -29.77 5.50 -18.44
N TRP A 103 -28.99 6.58 -18.28
CA TRP A 103 -27.62 6.62 -18.78
C TRP A 103 -26.67 5.81 -17.90
N GLY A 104 -25.94 4.92 -18.55
CA GLY A 104 -24.81 4.22 -17.96
C GLY A 104 -23.50 5.02 -18.04
N GLU A 105 -22.41 4.37 -17.69
CA GLU A 105 -21.07 4.97 -17.70
C GLU A 105 -20.67 5.52 -19.08
N LEU A 106 -21.04 4.82 -20.16
CA LEU A 106 -20.67 5.21 -21.52
C LEU A 106 -21.30 6.53 -21.93
N GLU A 107 -22.60 6.74 -21.65
CA GLU A 107 -23.33 7.95 -21.98
C GLU A 107 -22.79 9.15 -21.20
N TRP A 108 -22.55 8.97 -19.90
CA TRP A 108 -21.93 10.00 -19.07
C TRP A 108 -20.49 10.30 -19.51
N LYS A 109 -19.70 9.29 -19.89
CA LYS A 109 -18.34 9.46 -20.40
C LYS A 109 -18.31 10.25 -21.71
N LYS A 110 -19.22 9.96 -22.64
CA LYS A 110 -19.39 10.72 -23.88
C LYS A 110 -19.76 12.19 -23.59
N LEU A 111 -20.62 12.44 -22.59
CA LEU A 111 -21.01 13.79 -22.19
C LEU A 111 -19.85 14.59 -21.57
N ILE A 112 -19.10 13.98 -20.65
CA ILE A 112 -18.07 14.67 -19.83
C ILE A 112 -16.75 14.82 -20.59
N GLN A 113 -16.49 13.96 -21.57
CA GLN A 113 -15.21 13.87 -22.28
C GLN A 113 -14.02 13.55 -21.34
N ALA A 114 -12.88 13.13 -21.90
CA ALA A 114 -11.72 12.67 -21.12
C ALA A 114 -11.07 13.79 -20.29
N ASP A 115 -10.99 15.00 -20.86
CA ASP A 115 -10.33 16.14 -20.23
C ASP A 115 -10.97 17.49 -20.65
N LYS A 116 -10.42 18.60 -20.10
CA LYS A 116 -10.88 19.96 -20.39
C LYS A 116 -10.78 20.32 -21.87
N SER A 117 -9.71 19.89 -22.54
CA SER A 117 -9.44 20.23 -23.94
C SER A 117 -10.45 19.56 -24.86
N SER A 118 -10.63 18.25 -24.70
CA SER A 118 -11.59 17.44 -25.44
C SER A 118 -13.02 17.96 -25.25
N PHE A 119 -13.39 18.31 -23.99
CA PHE A 119 -14.69 18.93 -23.69
C PHE A 119 -14.86 20.27 -24.39
N GLY A 120 -13.85 21.14 -24.35
CA GLY A 120 -13.85 22.46 -25.01
C GLY A 120 -13.99 22.37 -26.53
N GLN A 121 -13.30 21.42 -27.15
CA GLN A 121 -13.39 21.15 -28.59
C GLN A 121 -14.77 20.60 -28.97
N HIS A 122 -15.25 19.58 -28.25
CA HIS A 122 -16.52 18.92 -28.53
C HIS A 122 -17.72 19.91 -28.46
N TYR A 123 -17.77 20.71 -27.39
CA TYR A 123 -18.87 21.68 -27.17
C TYR A 123 -18.56 23.10 -27.64
N ARG A 124 -17.45 23.32 -28.34
CA ARG A 124 -17.03 24.64 -28.86
C ARG A 124 -16.98 25.72 -27.77
N THR A 125 -16.46 25.39 -26.59
CA THR A 125 -16.39 26.31 -25.45
C THR A 125 -14.94 26.65 -25.09
N ARG A 126 -14.72 27.95 -24.74
CA ARG A 126 -13.41 28.42 -24.22
C ARG A 126 -13.27 28.28 -22.71
N GLY A 127 -14.38 28.12 -22.00
CA GLY A 127 -14.46 28.01 -20.55
C GLY A 127 -14.19 26.57 -20.05
N ASN A 128 -13.76 26.44 -18.80
CA ASN A 128 -13.65 25.12 -18.15
C ASN A 128 -15.01 24.68 -17.58
N PHE A 129 -15.96 24.39 -18.45
CA PHE A 129 -17.32 23.98 -18.03
C PHE A 129 -17.36 22.51 -17.59
N ARG A 130 -16.44 21.66 -18.06
CA ARG A 130 -16.30 20.26 -17.64
C ARG A 130 -16.28 20.11 -16.11
N LYS A 131 -15.71 21.08 -15.39
CA LYS A 131 -15.67 21.10 -13.91
C LYS A 131 -17.04 21.08 -13.22
N TYR A 132 -18.12 21.37 -13.93
CA TYR A 132 -19.49 21.29 -13.43
C TYR A 132 -20.20 20.01 -13.87
N PHE A 133 -19.85 19.46 -15.03
CA PHE A 133 -20.48 18.25 -15.55
C PHE A 133 -20.06 16.99 -14.78
N LEU A 134 -18.85 16.95 -14.28
CA LEU A 134 -18.36 15.80 -13.52
C LEU A 134 -19.07 15.67 -12.15
N PRO A 135 -19.20 16.72 -11.30
CA PRO A 135 -20.03 16.64 -10.11
C PRO A 135 -21.52 16.48 -10.41
N LEU A 136 -22.01 16.97 -11.56
CA LEU A 136 -23.39 16.75 -12.02
C LEU A 136 -23.64 15.25 -12.28
N ALA A 137 -22.74 14.58 -13.01
CA ALA A 137 -22.81 13.13 -13.21
C ALA A 137 -22.75 12.38 -11.88
N TYR A 138 -21.85 12.75 -10.99
CA TYR A 138 -21.75 12.15 -9.66
C TYR A 138 -23.05 12.23 -8.85
N LEU A 139 -23.78 13.35 -8.98
CA LEU A 139 -25.06 13.53 -8.29
C LEU A 139 -26.22 12.79 -8.99
N LEU A 140 -26.24 12.75 -10.32
CA LEU A 140 -27.37 12.21 -11.09
C LEU A 140 -27.19 10.73 -11.50
N SER A 141 -25.97 10.18 -11.41
CA SER A 141 -25.71 8.76 -11.59
C SER A 141 -25.41 8.09 -10.25
N GLU A 142 -25.55 6.79 -10.18
CA GLU A 142 -25.17 6.00 -9.02
C GLU A 142 -23.67 5.66 -8.99
N THR A 143 -22.92 6.13 -9.99
CA THR A 143 -21.50 5.83 -10.15
C THR A 143 -20.68 6.47 -9.03
N ALA A 144 -20.02 5.64 -8.24
CA ALA A 144 -19.06 6.06 -7.22
C ALA A 144 -17.64 6.24 -7.77
N ASP A 145 -17.30 5.53 -8.85
CA ASP A 145 -15.98 5.60 -9.49
C ASP A 145 -15.91 6.75 -10.51
N LEU A 146 -15.31 7.86 -10.08
CA LEU A 146 -15.10 9.01 -10.95
C LEU A 146 -13.92 8.88 -11.91
N HIS A 147 -13.06 7.87 -11.76
CA HIS A 147 -11.92 7.62 -12.66
C HIS A 147 -12.35 7.21 -14.07
N ILE A 148 -13.52 6.60 -14.20
CA ILE A 148 -14.10 6.28 -15.51
C ILE A 148 -14.24 7.51 -16.42
N PHE A 149 -14.38 8.70 -15.83
CA PHE A 149 -14.50 9.99 -16.55
C PHE A 149 -13.13 10.65 -16.84
N GLY A 150 -12.01 9.92 -16.62
CA GLY A 150 -10.68 10.43 -16.84
C GLY A 150 -10.18 11.35 -15.71
N ARG A 151 -9.19 12.19 -16.01
CA ARG A 151 -8.49 13.00 -14.99
C ARG A 151 -9.40 14.06 -14.36
N PHE A 152 -9.44 14.10 -13.03
CA PHE A 152 -10.17 15.10 -12.24
C PHE A 152 -9.40 15.52 -10.98
N TYR A 153 -9.91 16.51 -10.28
CA TYR A 153 -9.35 17.01 -9.03
C TYR A 153 -10.31 16.67 -7.86
N PRO A 154 -10.04 15.63 -7.07
CA PRO A 154 -10.94 15.13 -6.02
C PRO A 154 -11.40 16.23 -5.05
N PHE A 155 -10.47 17.06 -4.57
CA PHE A 155 -10.78 18.18 -3.67
C PHE A 155 -11.82 19.15 -4.25
N ARG A 156 -11.72 19.49 -5.55
CA ARG A 156 -12.67 20.39 -6.19
C ARG A 156 -14.06 19.78 -6.26
N VAL A 157 -14.14 18.51 -6.65
CA VAL A 157 -15.42 17.80 -6.77
C VAL A 157 -16.06 17.66 -5.39
N ALA A 158 -15.30 17.23 -4.39
CA ALA A 158 -15.78 17.10 -3.01
C ALA A 158 -16.36 18.41 -2.48
N ASN A 159 -15.66 19.55 -2.68
CA ASN A 159 -16.14 20.88 -2.28
C ASN A 159 -17.38 21.36 -3.05
N GLN A 160 -17.66 20.82 -4.23
CA GLN A 160 -18.85 21.16 -4.98
C GLN A 160 -20.07 20.35 -4.54
N VAL A 161 -19.87 19.06 -4.24
CA VAL A 161 -20.98 18.14 -3.91
C VAL A 161 -21.30 18.09 -2.43
N PHE A 162 -20.30 18.28 -1.56
CA PHE A 162 -20.47 18.33 -0.10
C PHE A 162 -20.41 19.76 0.43
N ASN A 163 -20.68 19.92 1.73
CA ASN A 163 -20.43 21.17 2.42
C ASN A 163 -18.91 21.41 2.52
N PRO A 164 -18.38 22.54 2.00
CA PRO A 164 -16.95 22.83 1.99
C PRO A 164 -16.32 22.89 3.38
N GLU A 165 -17.05 23.35 4.40
CA GLU A 165 -16.50 23.43 5.76
C GLU A 165 -16.29 22.05 6.37
N ILE A 166 -17.19 21.09 6.10
CA ILE A 166 -17.04 19.70 6.54
C ILE A 166 -15.86 19.02 5.83
N VAL A 167 -15.74 19.23 4.51
CA VAL A 167 -14.60 18.72 3.72
C VAL A 167 -13.28 19.31 4.23
N LYS A 168 -13.27 20.60 4.54
CA LYS A 168 -12.11 21.32 5.07
C LYS A 168 -11.71 20.79 6.45
N ASP A 169 -12.67 20.52 7.34
CA ASP A 169 -12.42 19.90 8.63
C ASP A 169 -11.81 18.50 8.48
N SER A 170 -12.39 17.66 7.64
CA SER A 170 -11.86 16.32 7.35
C SER A 170 -10.42 16.37 6.84
N ILE A 171 -10.11 17.30 5.94
CA ILE A 171 -8.74 17.54 5.43
C ILE A 171 -7.82 18.02 6.54
N ALA A 172 -8.26 18.95 7.38
CA ALA A 172 -7.47 19.51 8.46
C ALA A 172 -7.09 18.45 9.50
N ARG A 173 -8.04 17.60 9.88
CA ARG A 173 -7.83 16.48 10.80
C ARG A 173 -6.79 15.49 10.26
N VAL A 174 -6.96 15.03 9.02
CA VAL A 174 -5.99 14.14 8.37
C VAL A 174 -4.62 14.80 8.24
N SER A 175 -4.58 16.06 7.80
CA SER A 175 -3.32 16.81 7.66
C SER A 175 -2.61 16.98 8.99
N GLY A 176 -3.33 17.31 10.06
CA GLY A 176 -2.81 17.48 11.41
C GLY A 176 -2.13 16.21 11.92
N GLU A 177 -2.75 15.05 11.70
CA GLU A 177 -2.19 13.78 12.14
C GLU A 177 -0.93 13.39 11.32
N LEU A 178 -0.97 13.60 10.01
CA LEU A 178 0.21 13.38 9.15
C LEU A 178 1.38 14.31 9.50
N ILE A 179 1.11 15.56 9.88
CA ILE A 179 2.14 16.49 10.37
C ILE A 179 2.77 15.96 11.64
N LYS A 180 1.98 15.53 12.63
CA LYS A 180 2.49 14.94 13.88
C LYS A 180 3.41 13.74 13.62
N TRP A 181 3.16 12.97 12.56
CA TRP A 181 3.97 11.80 12.18
C TRP A 181 5.21 12.14 11.35
N GLY A 182 5.45 13.43 11.04
CA GLY A 182 6.63 13.90 10.30
C GLY A 182 6.53 13.79 8.78
N TYR A 183 5.31 13.75 8.22
CA TYR A 183 5.15 13.79 6.77
C TYR A 183 5.45 15.18 6.20
N GLY A 184 6.11 15.23 5.03
CA GLY A 184 6.39 16.47 4.32
C GLY A 184 5.18 17.00 3.54
N LYS A 185 5.16 18.34 3.28
CA LYS A 185 4.06 19.08 2.65
C LYS A 185 3.47 18.41 1.40
N GLY A 186 4.31 17.97 0.46
CA GLY A 186 3.83 17.35 -0.78
C GLY A 186 3.07 16.04 -0.55
N ARG A 187 3.49 15.23 0.43
CA ARG A 187 2.79 13.99 0.78
C ARG A 187 1.50 14.27 1.53
N ILE A 188 1.48 15.28 2.42
CA ILE A 188 0.27 15.71 3.13
C ILE A 188 -0.77 16.18 2.11
N THR A 189 -0.40 17.04 1.16
CA THR A 189 -1.30 17.50 0.11
C THR A 189 -1.87 16.33 -0.72
N ALA A 190 -1.02 15.41 -1.16
CA ALA A 190 -1.46 14.25 -1.94
C ALA A 190 -2.42 13.33 -1.15
N CYS A 191 -2.17 13.14 0.14
CA CYS A 191 -3.02 12.33 1.00
C CYS A 191 -4.31 13.06 1.37
N ALA A 192 -4.24 14.26 1.94
CA ALA A 192 -5.39 14.96 2.50
C ALA A 192 -6.29 15.59 1.42
N HIS A 193 -5.72 16.28 0.42
CA HIS A 193 -6.52 16.91 -0.65
C HIS A 193 -6.82 15.97 -1.82
N GLY A 194 -5.98 14.95 -2.05
CA GLY A 194 -6.19 13.95 -3.09
C GLY A 194 -7.00 12.77 -2.56
N VAL A 195 -6.28 11.85 -1.94
CA VAL A 195 -6.83 10.53 -1.53
C VAL A 195 -7.98 10.63 -0.53
N THR A 196 -7.93 11.54 0.45
CA THR A 196 -9.03 11.69 1.42
C THR A 196 -10.30 12.17 0.72
N CYS A 197 -10.22 13.22 -0.12
CA CYS A 197 -11.40 13.70 -0.85
C CYS A 197 -11.95 12.64 -1.81
N GLU A 198 -11.08 11.84 -2.42
CA GLU A 198 -11.49 10.74 -3.29
C GLU A 198 -12.20 9.63 -2.51
N ALA A 199 -11.71 9.31 -1.29
CA ALA A 199 -12.38 8.34 -0.42
C ALA A 199 -13.74 8.83 0.08
N LEU A 200 -13.87 10.12 0.43
CA LEU A 200 -15.15 10.73 0.79
C LEU A 200 -16.15 10.67 -0.38
N LEU A 201 -15.68 10.92 -1.61
CA LEU A 201 -16.50 10.79 -2.81
C LEU A 201 -16.92 9.35 -3.06
N ALA A 202 -15.98 8.40 -3.00
CA ALA A 202 -16.28 6.97 -3.18
C ALA A 202 -17.27 6.44 -2.13
N ASN A 203 -17.21 6.97 -0.91
CA ASN A 203 -18.12 6.62 0.19
C ASN A 203 -19.43 7.42 0.18
N ARG A 204 -19.58 8.41 -0.71
CA ARG A 204 -20.72 9.33 -0.82
C ARG A 204 -21.07 10.06 0.48
N SER A 205 -20.09 10.30 1.35
CA SER A 205 -20.23 11.02 2.62
C SER A 205 -19.04 11.96 2.83
N PRO A 206 -19.25 13.18 3.38
CA PRO A 206 -18.18 14.11 3.70
C PRO A 206 -17.48 13.80 5.04
N TYR A 207 -17.98 12.84 5.81
CA TYR A 207 -17.50 12.53 7.15
C TYR A 207 -16.46 11.41 7.12
N LEU A 208 -15.34 11.61 7.84
CA LEU A 208 -14.31 10.57 8.00
C LEU A 208 -14.86 9.33 8.72
N GLU A 209 -15.78 9.54 9.65
CA GLU A 209 -16.42 8.52 10.47
C GLU A 209 -17.22 7.50 9.66
N ASP A 210 -17.66 7.90 8.47
CA ASP A 210 -18.45 7.04 7.58
C ASP A 210 -17.56 6.23 6.61
N LEU A 211 -16.25 6.50 6.57
CA LEU A 211 -15.34 5.83 5.63
C LEU A 211 -15.24 4.33 5.91
N THR A 212 -15.42 3.56 4.85
CA THR A 212 -15.38 2.10 4.90
C THR A 212 -14.11 1.52 4.27
N PRO A 213 -13.71 0.29 4.63
CA PRO A 213 -12.63 -0.42 3.94
C PRO A 213 -12.88 -0.55 2.42
N ALA A 214 -14.13 -0.71 2.00
CA ALA A 214 -14.50 -0.81 0.58
C ALA A 214 -14.23 0.48 -0.20
N ALA A 215 -14.50 1.66 0.41
CA ALA A 215 -14.16 2.93 -0.20
C ALA A 215 -12.64 3.11 -0.38
N LEU A 216 -11.84 2.67 0.60
CA LEU A 216 -10.38 2.71 0.48
C LEU A 216 -9.86 1.73 -0.58
N ASP A 217 -10.48 0.56 -0.71
CA ASP A 217 -10.14 -0.42 -1.74
C ASP A 217 -10.41 0.12 -3.14
N ALA A 218 -11.57 0.73 -3.36
CA ALA A 218 -11.91 1.39 -4.62
C ALA A 218 -10.89 2.48 -5.01
N VAL A 219 -10.53 3.36 -4.06
CA VAL A 219 -9.52 4.40 -4.28
C VAL A 219 -8.13 3.81 -4.53
N TYR A 220 -7.77 2.71 -3.85
CA TYR A 220 -6.49 2.04 -4.06
C TYR A 220 -6.36 1.45 -5.48
N HIS A 221 -7.44 0.85 -6.01
CA HIS A 221 -7.47 0.31 -7.37
C HIS A 221 -7.48 1.42 -8.42
N GLY A 222 -8.21 2.51 -8.20
CA GLY A 222 -8.23 3.69 -9.07
C GLY A 222 -6.92 4.48 -9.08
N ALA A 223 -6.08 4.34 -8.05
CA ALA A 223 -4.85 5.13 -7.90
C ALA A 223 -3.82 4.85 -8.99
N ALA A 224 -3.53 5.86 -9.82
CA ALA A 224 -2.63 5.79 -10.98
C ALA A 224 -1.15 5.62 -10.64
N SER A 225 -0.71 5.81 -9.39
CA SER A 225 0.70 5.77 -9.01
C SER A 225 0.95 5.06 -7.69
N LYS A 226 2.17 4.48 -7.54
CA LYS A 226 2.64 3.90 -6.27
C LYS A 226 2.58 4.92 -5.12
N THR A 227 2.76 6.21 -5.42
CA THR A 227 2.68 7.30 -4.45
C THR A 227 1.28 7.47 -3.90
N LEU A 228 0.26 7.49 -4.75
CA LEU A 228 -1.15 7.59 -4.33
C LEU A 228 -1.59 6.33 -3.57
N LYS A 229 -1.22 5.14 -4.05
CA LYS A 229 -1.44 3.88 -3.32
C LYS A 229 -0.86 3.90 -1.90
N ALA A 230 0.35 4.45 -1.74
CA ALA A 230 0.94 4.63 -0.42
C ALA A 230 0.22 5.69 0.44
N CYS A 231 -0.46 6.68 -0.18
CA CYS A 231 -1.32 7.63 0.53
C CYS A 231 -2.60 6.97 1.05
N VAL A 232 -3.22 6.03 0.30
CA VAL A 232 -4.38 5.26 0.81
C VAL A 232 -4.01 4.49 2.08
N VAL A 233 -2.85 3.83 2.10
CA VAL A 233 -2.37 3.14 3.30
C VAL A 233 -2.05 4.13 4.43
N ALA A 234 -1.55 5.32 4.14
CA ALA A 234 -1.31 6.34 5.15
C ALA A 234 -2.63 6.88 5.73
N LEU A 235 -3.64 7.15 4.88
CA LEU A 235 -4.98 7.54 5.30
C LEU A 235 -5.60 6.46 6.21
N SER A 236 -5.52 5.18 5.82
CA SER A 236 -6.09 4.11 6.65
C SER A 236 -5.47 4.06 8.05
N ARG A 237 -4.16 4.36 8.20
CA ARG A 237 -3.52 4.47 9.53
C ARG A 237 -4.07 5.65 10.33
N VAL A 238 -4.32 6.79 9.68
CA VAL A 238 -4.98 7.94 10.32
C VAL A 238 -6.37 7.56 10.79
N LEU A 239 -7.15 6.86 9.97
CA LEU A 239 -8.50 6.41 10.35
C LEU A 239 -8.48 5.39 11.50
N VAL A 240 -7.47 4.52 11.55
CA VAL A 240 -7.27 3.61 12.71
C VAL A 240 -6.87 4.39 13.96
N SER A 241 -5.99 5.40 13.85
CA SER A 241 -5.62 6.23 15.02
C SER A 241 -6.78 7.07 15.56
N PHE A 242 -7.80 7.33 14.73
CA PHE A 242 -9.05 7.97 15.15
C PHE A 242 -10.09 6.97 15.66
N GLY A 243 -9.82 5.67 15.63
CA GLY A 243 -10.78 4.63 16.01
C GLY A 243 -11.91 4.41 15.00
N ILE A 244 -11.78 4.96 13.78
CA ILE A 244 -12.79 4.86 12.70
C ILE A 244 -12.71 3.48 12.04
N LEU A 245 -11.50 2.99 11.76
CA LEU A 245 -11.30 1.66 11.21
C LEU A 245 -10.69 0.71 12.25
N PRO A 246 -11.09 -0.57 12.25
CA PRO A 246 -10.56 -1.55 13.20
C PRO A 246 -9.12 -1.99 12.88
N ALA A 247 -8.71 -1.88 11.62
CA ALA A 247 -7.39 -2.28 11.16
C ALA A 247 -6.91 -1.45 9.96
N VAL A 248 -5.58 -1.36 9.79
CA VAL A 248 -4.97 -0.71 8.64
C VAL A 248 -5.30 -1.47 7.36
N PHE A 249 -5.71 -0.75 6.33
CA PHE A 249 -5.98 -1.28 5.00
C PHE A 249 -4.76 -2.06 4.48
N GLN A 250 -5.00 -3.31 4.10
CA GLN A 250 -4.00 -4.17 3.49
C GLN A 250 -4.25 -4.21 1.98
N PRO A 251 -3.29 -3.75 1.17
CA PRO A 251 -3.41 -3.88 -0.27
C PRO A 251 -3.64 -5.34 -0.67
N PRO A 252 -4.54 -5.60 -1.63
CA PRO A 252 -4.78 -6.96 -2.08
C PRO A 252 -3.49 -7.60 -2.59
N ALA A 253 -3.22 -8.80 -2.11
CA ALA A 253 -2.04 -9.59 -2.46
C ALA A 253 -2.10 -10.18 -3.90
N THR A 254 -2.85 -9.56 -4.78
CA THR A 254 -3.38 -10.10 -6.04
C THR A 254 -2.35 -10.50 -7.08
N SER A 255 -1.15 -9.93 -7.08
CA SER A 255 -0.20 -10.29 -8.14
C SER A 255 0.85 -11.32 -7.70
N THR A 256 1.09 -11.44 -6.40
CA THR A 256 2.17 -12.30 -5.88
C THR A 256 1.74 -13.76 -5.81
N ARG A 257 0.47 -14.04 -5.51
CA ARG A 257 -0.03 -15.40 -5.32
C ARG A 257 -0.22 -16.12 -6.65
N GLU A 258 -0.88 -15.46 -7.62
CA GLU A 258 -1.05 -16.01 -8.98
C GLU A 258 0.30 -16.14 -9.70
N ARG A 259 1.19 -15.14 -9.55
CA ARG A 259 2.55 -15.23 -10.09
C ARG A 259 3.37 -16.32 -9.41
N ALA A 260 3.20 -16.52 -8.11
CA ALA A 260 3.95 -17.54 -7.38
C ALA A 260 3.64 -18.96 -7.85
N THR A 261 2.39 -19.26 -8.22
CA THR A 261 1.94 -20.57 -8.68
C THR A 261 2.01 -20.77 -10.20
N LYS A 262 2.32 -19.70 -10.95
CA LYS A 262 2.45 -19.78 -12.40
C LYS A 262 3.52 -20.81 -12.80
N ASP A 263 3.24 -21.61 -13.81
CA ASP A 263 4.10 -22.68 -14.35
C ASP A 263 4.44 -23.79 -13.31
N VAL A 264 3.57 -24.00 -12.33
CA VAL A 264 3.65 -25.09 -11.34
C VAL A 264 2.46 -26.03 -11.57
N PRO A 265 2.62 -27.37 -11.53
CA PRO A 265 1.51 -28.29 -11.69
C PRO A 265 0.44 -28.05 -10.61
N PRO A 266 -0.86 -27.99 -10.96
CA PRO A 266 -1.93 -27.73 -9.98
C PRO A 266 -1.92 -28.71 -8.80
N ALA A 267 -1.73 -29.99 -9.06
CA ALA A 267 -1.63 -31.03 -8.02
C ALA A 267 -0.46 -30.75 -7.05
N TRP A 268 0.71 -30.32 -7.56
CA TRP A 268 1.85 -29.95 -6.71
C TRP A 268 1.53 -28.72 -5.85
N VAL A 269 0.84 -27.73 -6.41
CA VAL A 269 0.41 -26.54 -5.67
C VAL A 269 -0.50 -26.92 -4.49
N GLU A 270 -1.48 -27.82 -4.72
CA GLU A 270 -2.38 -28.31 -3.67
C GLU A 270 -1.62 -29.00 -2.53
N TRP A 271 -0.66 -29.86 -2.85
CA TRP A 271 0.19 -30.52 -1.88
C TRP A 271 1.04 -29.51 -1.08
N CYS A 272 1.66 -28.55 -1.74
CA CYS A 272 2.43 -27.50 -1.11
C CYS A 272 1.55 -26.63 -0.18
N GLN A 273 0.31 -26.32 -0.59
CA GLN A 273 -0.64 -25.57 0.25
C GLN A 273 -1.08 -26.38 1.47
N ARG A 274 -1.40 -27.67 1.27
CA ARG A 274 -1.74 -28.59 2.37
C ARG A 274 -0.60 -28.62 3.39
N TRP A 275 0.65 -28.85 2.93
CA TRP A 275 1.83 -28.83 3.80
C TRP A 275 2.00 -27.50 4.52
N ARG A 276 1.87 -26.37 3.80
CA ARG A 276 1.96 -25.02 4.37
C ARG A 276 0.95 -24.79 5.49
N ASN A 277 -0.26 -25.30 5.35
CA ASN A 277 -1.34 -25.11 6.33
C ASN A 277 -1.16 -26.00 7.57
N THR A 278 -0.53 -27.17 7.42
CA THR A 278 -0.34 -28.15 8.51
C THR A 278 1.01 -27.99 9.23
N SER A 279 2.03 -27.47 8.57
CA SER A 279 3.40 -27.40 9.09
C SER A 279 3.48 -26.58 10.38
N THR A 280 4.17 -27.13 11.38
CA THR A 280 4.45 -26.52 12.69
C THR A 280 5.65 -25.56 12.66
N GLN A 281 6.31 -25.40 11.52
CA GLN A 281 7.46 -24.50 11.38
C GLN A 281 7.06 -23.05 11.63
N ALA A 282 8.04 -22.24 12.11
CA ALA A 282 7.82 -20.80 12.30
C ALA A 282 7.27 -20.16 11.00
N PRO A 283 6.29 -19.24 11.09
CA PRO A 283 5.54 -18.71 9.92
C PRO A 283 6.44 -18.26 8.76
N ARG A 284 7.55 -17.57 9.07
CA ARG A 284 8.48 -17.09 8.04
C ARG A 284 9.27 -18.24 7.37
N THR A 285 9.67 -19.23 8.12
CA THR A 285 10.37 -20.42 7.59
C THR A 285 9.42 -21.21 6.70
N ARG A 286 8.20 -21.42 7.16
CA ARG A 286 7.14 -22.10 6.43
C ARG A 286 6.83 -21.41 5.10
N GLU A 287 6.70 -20.08 5.09
CA GLU A 287 6.45 -19.32 3.86
C GLU A 287 7.64 -19.39 2.89
N HIS A 288 8.87 -19.26 3.40
CA HIS A 288 10.08 -19.42 2.60
C HIS A 288 10.15 -20.81 1.95
N ASN A 289 9.91 -21.86 2.74
CA ASN A 289 9.94 -23.24 2.26
C ASN A 289 8.82 -23.50 1.23
N TYR A 290 7.62 -22.95 1.45
CA TYR A 290 6.53 -23.00 0.48
C TYR A 290 6.95 -22.41 -0.88
N HIS A 291 7.58 -21.25 -0.90
CA HIS A 291 8.08 -20.65 -2.15
C HIS A 291 9.17 -21.51 -2.82
N MET A 292 10.04 -22.12 -2.03
CA MET A 292 11.04 -23.05 -2.59
C MET A 292 10.39 -24.30 -3.19
N LEU A 293 9.34 -24.85 -2.56
CA LEU A 293 8.56 -25.96 -3.09
C LEU A 293 7.88 -25.60 -4.42
N LEU A 294 7.38 -24.36 -4.57
CA LEU A 294 6.84 -23.90 -5.86
C LEU A 294 7.94 -23.78 -6.94
N CYS A 295 9.18 -23.41 -6.58
CA CYS A 295 10.31 -23.47 -7.51
C CYS A 295 10.60 -24.91 -7.95
N ILE A 296 10.53 -25.87 -7.04
CA ILE A 296 10.68 -27.30 -7.34
C ILE A 296 9.54 -27.76 -8.27
N GLY A 297 8.33 -27.30 -8.07
CA GLY A 297 7.21 -27.57 -8.96
C GLY A 297 7.47 -27.12 -10.42
N ARG A 298 8.17 -26.00 -10.64
CA ARG A 298 8.57 -25.59 -12.01
C ARG A 298 9.62 -26.51 -12.62
N TRP A 299 10.53 -27.05 -11.81
CA TRP A 299 11.43 -28.11 -12.26
C TRP A 299 10.64 -29.37 -12.65
N ILE A 300 9.64 -29.78 -11.86
CA ILE A 300 8.74 -30.89 -12.18
C ILE A 300 8.06 -30.63 -13.53
N THR A 301 7.39 -29.50 -13.72
CA THR A 301 6.70 -29.16 -14.99
C THR A 301 7.63 -29.30 -16.20
N ARG A 302 8.91 -28.93 -16.05
CA ARG A 302 9.87 -28.87 -17.15
C ARG A 302 10.48 -30.22 -17.49
N TYR A 303 10.79 -31.01 -16.48
CA TYR A 303 11.63 -32.20 -16.66
C TYR A 303 10.96 -33.52 -16.26
N HIS A 304 9.94 -33.48 -15.41
CA HIS A 304 9.28 -34.66 -14.85
C HIS A 304 7.77 -34.43 -14.65
N PRO A 305 7.04 -34.04 -15.71
CA PRO A 305 5.61 -33.67 -15.59
C PRO A 305 4.73 -34.80 -15.06
N GLU A 306 5.18 -36.05 -15.20
CA GLU A 306 4.50 -37.25 -14.66
C GLU A 306 4.56 -37.34 -13.14
N THR A 307 5.46 -36.60 -12.49
CA THR A 307 5.66 -36.62 -11.02
C THR A 307 5.08 -35.37 -10.33
N ASP A 308 3.89 -34.94 -10.75
CA ASP A 308 3.18 -33.73 -10.31
C ASP A 308 2.65 -33.78 -8.86
N SER A 309 2.85 -34.90 -8.16
CA SER A 309 2.48 -35.09 -6.77
C SER A 309 3.52 -35.92 -6.02
N PRO A 310 3.67 -35.73 -4.69
CA PRO A 310 4.72 -36.41 -3.94
C PRO A 310 4.59 -37.93 -3.89
N ASP A 311 3.38 -38.47 -3.98
CA ASP A 311 3.14 -39.93 -4.04
C ASP A 311 3.64 -40.57 -5.35
N LYS A 312 3.79 -39.81 -6.44
CA LYS A 312 4.34 -40.26 -7.72
C LYS A 312 5.87 -40.28 -7.75
N TRP A 313 6.52 -39.64 -6.80
CA TRP A 313 7.98 -39.62 -6.75
C TRP A 313 8.58 -40.99 -6.45
N THR A 314 9.61 -41.32 -7.19
CA THR A 314 10.43 -42.52 -7.01
C THR A 314 11.82 -42.12 -6.52
N ARG A 315 12.61 -43.13 -6.11
CA ARG A 315 14.01 -42.92 -5.80
C ARG A 315 14.81 -42.36 -6.98
N GLN A 316 14.42 -42.72 -8.20
CA GLN A 316 15.06 -42.22 -9.43
C GLN A 316 14.74 -40.75 -9.66
N THR A 317 13.47 -40.34 -9.52
CA THR A 317 13.08 -38.92 -9.60
C THR A 317 13.80 -38.07 -8.56
N ALA A 318 13.90 -38.57 -7.33
CA ALA A 318 14.61 -37.88 -6.26
C ALA A 318 16.11 -37.72 -6.55
N ALA A 319 16.77 -38.76 -7.11
CA ALA A 319 18.18 -38.69 -7.54
C ALA A 319 18.37 -37.70 -8.70
N ALA A 320 17.46 -37.69 -9.68
CA ALA A 320 17.46 -36.71 -10.79
C ALA A 320 17.35 -35.26 -10.28
N PHE A 321 16.52 -35.02 -9.25
CA PHE A 321 16.43 -33.69 -8.64
C PHE A 321 17.75 -33.27 -7.96
N VAL A 322 18.42 -34.16 -7.24
CA VAL A 322 19.72 -33.86 -6.60
C VAL A 322 20.77 -33.48 -7.65
N ALA A 323 20.81 -34.17 -8.79
CA ALA A 323 21.69 -33.84 -9.91
C ALA A 323 21.31 -32.44 -10.50
N ALA A 324 20.03 -32.20 -10.73
CA ALA A 324 19.51 -30.92 -11.26
C ALA A 324 19.85 -29.74 -10.34
N VAL A 325 19.74 -29.89 -9.01
CA VAL A 325 20.14 -28.85 -8.03
C VAL A 325 21.60 -28.49 -8.16
N ASN A 326 22.46 -29.47 -8.46
CA ASN A 326 23.91 -29.22 -8.59
C ASN A 326 24.24 -28.36 -9.83
N GLU A 327 23.45 -28.44 -10.88
CA GLU A 327 23.64 -27.72 -12.13
C GLU A 327 22.80 -26.42 -12.24
N ALA A 328 21.81 -26.28 -11.36
CA ALA A 328 20.81 -25.22 -11.41
C ALA A 328 21.40 -23.81 -11.38
N ARG A 329 20.78 -22.91 -12.14
CA ARG A 329 21.16 -21.51 -12.27
C ARG A 329 20.09 -20.58 -11.70
N ILE A 330 20.52 -19.43 -11.19
CA ILE A 330 19.65 -18.40 -10.62
C ILE A 330 18.69 -17.89 -11.70
N GLY A 331 17.40 -17.91 -11.40
CA GLY A 331 16.33 -17.51 -12.31
C GLY A 331 15.68 -18.68 -13.06
N GLU A 332 16.31 -19.83 -13.14
CA GLU A 332 15.84 -20.96 -13.94
C GLU A 332 14.50 -21.53 -13.44
N TRP A 333 14.32 -21.64 -12.14
CA TRP A 333 13.11 -22.19 -11.52
C TRP A 333 12.24 -21.11 -10.87
N SER A 334 12.42 -19.85 -11.25
CA SER A 334 11.72 -18.72 -10.66
C SER A 334 10.98 -17.90 -11.71
N ASN A 335 9.75 -17.52 -11.37
CA ASN A 335 8.96 -16.57 -12.14
C ASN A 335 9.09 -15.12 -11.65
N VAL A 336 9.86 -14.88 -10.60
CA VAL A 336 9.99 -13.54 -10.02
C VAL A 336 11.06 -12.78 -10.77
N GLY A 337 10.67 -11.72 -11.48
CA GLY A 337 11.58 -10.83 -12.22
C GLY A 337 12.42 -9.89 -11.35
N ASP A 338 12.37 -10.05 -10.02
CA ASP A 338 13.03 -9.16 -9.05
C ASP A 338 14.45 -9.62 -8.66
N PHE A 339 15.16 -10.26 -9.59
CA PHE A 339 16.56 -10.55 -9.36
C PHE A 339 17.41 -9.29 -9.54
N ARG A 340 18.43 -9.17 -8.68
CA ARG A 340 19.43 -8.10 -8.85
C ARG A 340 20.05 -8.22 -10.25
N PRO A 341 20.19 -7.12 -11.00
CA PRO A 341 20.88 -7.15 -12.30
C PRO A 341 22.24 -7.85 -12.20
N GLY A 342 22.54 -8.73 -13.15
CA GLY A 342 23.83 -9.43 -13.24
C GLY A 342 24.00 -10.69 -12.38
N ILE A 343 22.97 -11.18 -11.67
CA ILE A 343 23.04 -12.48 -10.97
C ILE A 343 22.29 -13.61 -11.67
N VAL A 344 21.31 -13.28 -12.52
CA VAL A 344 20.55 -14.28 -13.30
C VAL A 344 21.50 -15.06 -14.21
N GLY A 345 21.32 -16.37 -14.29
CA GLY A 345 22.17 -17.28 -15.07
C GLY A 345 23.46 -17.76 -14.36
N LYS A 346 23.83 -17.15 -13.21
CA LYS A 346 24.93 -17.68 -12.40
C LYS A 346 24.52 -18.98 -11.70
N PRO A 347 25.47 -19.91 -11.46
CA PRO A 347 25.19 -21.14 -10.71
C PRO A 347 24.60 -20.84 -9.32
N PHE A 348 23.76 -21.73 -8.80
CA PHE A 348 23.32 -21.65 -7.41
C PHE A 348 24.52 -21.66 -6.46
N THR A 349 24.46 -20.83 -5.42
CA THR A 349 25.45 -20.90 -4.35
C THR A 349 25.34 -22.23 -3.61
N PRO A 350 26.44 -22.74 -3.00
CA PRO A 350 26.39 -23.95 -2.19
C PRO A 350 25.31 -23.92 -1.11
N GLY A 351 25.12 -22.76 -0.46
CA GLY A 351 24.04 -22.55 0.51
C GLY A 351 22.63 -22.67 -0.09
N SER A 352 22.41 -22.17 -1.31
CA SER A 352 21.13 -22.31 -2.01
C SER A 352 20.86 -23.78 -2.39
N LYS A 353 21.86 -24.48 -2.91
CA LYS A 353 21.77 -25.91 -3.22
C LYS A 353 21.36 -26.73 -1.98
N ARG A 354 22.07 -26.54 -0.86
CA ARG A 354 21.71 -27.16 0.43
C ARG A 354 20.29 -26.79 0.86
N GLY A 355 19.87 -25.54 0.66
CA GLY A 355 18.54 -25.06 1.01
C GLY A 355 17.43 -25.82 0.27
N PHE A 356 17.54 -26.00 -1.06
CA PHE A 356 16.57 -26.76 -1.85
C PHE A 356 16.46 -28.23 -1.40
N LEU A 357 17.59 -28.89 -1.16
CA LEU A 357 17.62 -30.28 -0.65
C LEU A 357 16.99 -30.39 0.73
N ALA A 358 17.30 -29.46 1.63
CA ALA A 358 16.76 -29.44 2.98
C ALA A 358 15.23 -29.21 3.01
N VAL A 359 14.73 -28.33 2.15
CA VAL A 359 13.28 -28.06 2.06
C VAL A 359 12.54 -29.29 1.55
N LEU A 360 13.03 -29.91 0.47
CA LEU A 360 12.40 -31.10 -0.09
C LEU A 360 12.46 -32.28 0.87
N ARG A 361 13.58 -32.47 1.56
CA ARG A 361 13.71 -33.46 2.63
C ARG A 361 12.69 -33.25 3.74
N ALA A 362 12.54 -32.04 4.23
CA ALA A 362 11.54 -31.70 5.26
C ALA A 362 10.11 -31.96 4.76
N PHE A 363 9.79 -31.55 3.53
CA PHE A 363 8.49 -31.77 2.93
C PHE A 363 8.13 -33.28 2.84
N PHE A 364 9.01 -34.10 2.30
CA PHE A 364 8.74 -35.53 2.17
C PHE A 364 8.71 -36.25 3.53
N ARG A 365 9.55 -35.85 4.49
CA ARG A 365 9.52 -36.37 5.86
C ARG A 365 8.20 -36.06 6.53
N ASP A 366 7.72 -34.81 6.44
CA ASP A 366 6.44 -34.40 7.02
C ASP A 366 5.26 -35.14 6.34
N CYS A 367 5.29 -35.32 5.01
CA CYS A 367 4.26 -36.08 4.28
C CYS A 367 4.22 -37.57 4.69
N LEU A 368 5.38 -38.16 5.01
CA LEU A 368 5.45 -39.54 5.50
C LEU A 368 4.98 -39.63 6.96
N GLU A 369 5.40 -38.70 7.82
CA GLU A 369 5.00 -38.65 9.24
C GLU A 369 3.50 -38.48 9.41
N TRP A 370 2.88 -37.69 8.53
CA TRP A 370 1.42 -37.46 8.54
C TRP A 370 0.66 -38.53 7.72
N GLU A 371 1.31 -39.60 7.29
CA GLU A 371 0.73 -40.71 6.53
C GLU A 371 -0.01 -40.26 5.24
N TRP A 372 0.41 -39.15 4.65
CA TRP A 372 -0.18 -38.66 3.42
C TRP A 372 0.30 -39.42 2.18
N ILE A 373 1.49 -40.00 2.25
CA ILE A 373 2.10 -40.80 1.19
C ILE A 373 2.74 -42.07 1.77
N SER A 374 2.84 -43.13 0.97
CA SER A 374 3.58 -44.33 1.32
C SER A 374 5.09 -44.16 1.10
N ARG A 375 5.90 -44.82 1.91
CA ARG A 375 7.36 -44.74 1.83
C ARG A 375 7.91 -45.49 0.63
N LYS A 376 8.44 -44.77 -0.38
CA LYS A 376 9.13 -45.32 -1.55
C LYS A 376 10.66 -45.15 -1.48
N PHE A 377 11.11 -44.22 -0.71
CA PHE A 377 12.54 -43.94 -0.41
C PHE A 377 12.67 -43.27 0.95
N ASP A 378 13.92 -43.17 1.42
CA ASP A 378 14.25 -42.45 2.64
C ASP A 378 14.65 -41.01 2.32
N PRO A 379 13.84 -40.00 2.70
CA PRO A 379 14.15 -38.61 2.40
C PRO A 379 15.45 -38.10 3.00
N ASP A 380 15.83 -38.59 4.18
CA ASP A 380 17.06 -38.17 4.87
C ASP A 380 18.32 -38.66 4.15
N ARG A 381 18.25 -39.83 3.52
CA ARG A 381 19.34 -40.36 2.71
C ARG A 381 19.39 -39.78 1.31
N VAL A 382 18.26 -39.72 0.62
CA VAL A 382 18.24 -39.34 -0.80
C VAL A 382 18.48 -37.84 -0.97
N PHE A 383 17.91 -37.01 -0.10
CA PHE A 383 18.12 -35.56 -0.12
C PHE A 383 19.22 -35.10 0.85
N ALA A 384 20.11 -35.97 1.27
CA ALA A 384 21.30 -35.58 1.98
C ALA A 384 22.16 -34.61 1.15
N THR A 385 22.69 -33.57 1.75
CA THR A 385 23.57 -32.65 1.03
C THR A 385 24.86 -33.41 0.61
N PRO A 386 25.21 -33.44 -0.69
CA PRO A 386 26.46 -34.06 -1.13
C PRO A 386 27.67 -33.45 -0.43
N LYS A 387 28.65 -34.29 -0.05
CA LYS A 387 29.88 -33.83 0.61
C LYS A 387 30.64 -32.78 -0.18
N SER A 388 30.60 -32.84 -1.51
CA SER A 388 31.17 -31.82 -2.42
C SER A 388 30.54 -30.45 -2.24
N ILE A 389 29.22 -30.39 -1.96
CA ILE A 389 28.51 -29.12 -1.69
C ILE A 389 28.83 -28.67 -0.26
N GLU A 390 28.83 -29.58 0.71
CA GLU A 390 29.14 -29.25 2.12
C GLU A 390 30.54 -28.66 2.29
N ALA A 391 31.53 -29.23 1.63
CA ALA A 391 32.91 -28.74 1.65
C ALA A 391 33.05 -27.29 1.19
N LEU A 392 32.16 -26.83 0.28
CA LEU A 392 32.10 -25.45 -0.20
C LEU A 392 31.37 -24.52 0.75
N ILE A 393 30.67 -25.04 1.77
CA ILE A 393 29.91 -24.25 2.78
C ILE A 393 30.76 -24.07 4.06
N ALA A 394 32.05 -24.41 4.05
CA ALA A 394 32.91 -24.26 5.20
C ALA A 394 32.71 -22.95 5.96
N PRO A 395 32.85 -22.93 7.28
CA PRO A 395 32.73 -21.74 8.08
C PRO A 395 33.76 -20.72 7.57
N ASN A 396 33.30 -19.79 6.80
CA ASN A 396 34.06 -18.60 6.45
C ASN A 396 33.61 -17.49 7.43
N PRO A 397 34.27 -17.35 8.58
CA PRO A 397 33.99 -16.30 9.50
C PRO A 397 34.26 -14.99 8.76
N ARG A 398 33.20 -14.21 8.51
CA ARG A 398 33.33 -12.85 7.97
C ARG A 398 33.89 -11.93 9.06
N ILE A 399 35.17 -12.13 9.37
CA ILE A 399 35.89 -11.31 10.32
C ILE A 399 36.35 -10.07 9.58
N LEU A 400 35.96 -8.91 10.08
CA LEU A 400 36.52 -7.63 9.64
C LEU A 400 37.87 -7.48 10.35
N SER A 401 38.90 -7.04 9.64
CA SER A 401 40.16 -6.68 10.26
C SER A 401 39.99 -5.47 11.22
N ASP A 402 40.83 -5.40 12.23
CA ASP A 402 40.74 -4.36 13.26
C ASP A 402 40.83 -2.96 12.68
N ASP A 403 41.62 -2.76 11.63
CA ASP A 403 41.75 -1.47 10.94
C ASP A 403 40.43 -1.07 10.23
N ILE A 404 39.75 -2.00 9.57
CA ILE A 404 38.43 -1.76 8.94
C ILE A 404 37.40 -1.49 10.04
N TRP A 405 37.44 -2.26 11.13
CA TRP A 405 36.51 -2.06 12.23
C TRP A 405 36.72 -0.68 12.90
N ALA A 406 37.97 -0.28 13.14
CA ALA A 406 38.31 1.03 13.68
C ALA A 406 37.81 2.18 12.77
N LYS A 407 37.95 2.05 11.45
CA LYS A 407 37.41 3.03 10.49
C LYS A 407 35.88 3.11 10.55
N LEU A 408 35.18 1.99 10.66
CA LEU A 408 33.72 1.98 10.79
C LEU A 408 33.24 2.63 12.10
N LEU A 409 33.93 2.36 13.21
CA LEU A 409 33.65 3.01 14.50
C LEU A 409 33.88 4.51 14.41
N TRP A 410 35.03 4.92 13.84
CA TRP A 410 35.33 6.34 13.62
C TRP A 410 34.24 7.01 12.75
N ALA A 411 33.86 6.39 11.63
CA ALA A 411 32.83 6.94 10.75
C ALA A 411 31.48 7.09 11.47
N GLY A 412 31.07 6.12 12.29
CA GLY A 412 29.83 6.20 13.06
C GLY A 412 29.85 7.30 14.12
N LEU A 413 30.94 7.44 14.86
CA LEU A 413 31.10 8.47 15.88
C LEU A 413 31.14 9.87 15.28
N ASN A 414 31.78 10.04 14.10
CA ASN A 414 31.96 11.30 13.41
C ASN A 414 30.92 11.53 12.28
N LEU A 415 29.84 10.75 12.25
CA LEU A 415 28.75 10.94 11.28
C LEU A 415 28.09 12.30 11.51
N ALA A 416 28.05 13.14 10.47
CA ALA A 416 27.54 14.50 10.49
C ALA A 416 26.33 14.68 9.54
N PRO A 417 25.48 15.69 9.74
CA PRO A 417 24.33 15.93 8.85
C PRO A 417 24.69 16.10 7.37
N GLU A 418 25.89 16.62 7.11
CA GLU A 418 26.43 16.85 5.76
C GLU A 418 26.64 15.54 5.01
N ASP A 419 27.08 14.48 5.69
CA ASP A 419 27.31 13.17 5.10
C ASP A 419 26.02 12.57 4.54
N VAL A 420 24.88 12.88 5.16
CA VAL A 420 23.56 12.43 4.74
C VAL A 420 23.00 13.26 3.58
N ARG A 421 23.40 14.53 3.46
CA ARG A 421 22.89 15.48 2.46
C ARG A 421 23.63 15.44 1.13
N LEU A 422 24.92 15.12 1.13
CA LEU A 422 25.86 15.42 0.06
C LEU A 422 25.86 14.48 -1.14
N ARG A 423 24.97 13.52 -1.25
CA ARG A 423 25.04 12.61 -2.40
C ARG A 423 23.77 12.62 -3.24
N ASN A 424 23.86 13.31 -4.40
CA ASN A 424 23.11 12.88 -5.59
C ASN A 424 23.59 11.46 -5.91
N PRO A 425 22.79 10.41 -5.64
CA PRO A 425 23.21 9.06 -5.94
C PRO A 425 23.43 8.96 -7.46
N PRO A 426 24.49 8.27 -7.93
CA PRO A 426 24.59 7.93 -9.33
C PRO A 426 23.31 7.25 -9.76
N LYS A 427 22.84 7.51 -11.01
CA LYS A 427 21.52 7.07 -11.53
C LYS A 427 21.17 5.59 -11.31
N GLN A 428 22.12 4.74 -10.97
CA GLN A 428 21.96 3.32 -10.67
C GLN A 428 21.59 2.98 -9.20
N ARG A 429 21.63 3.95 -8.27
CA ARG A 429 21.26 3.75 -6.85
C ARG A 429 20.07 4.61 -6.45
N ILE A 430 18.99 4.54 -7.23
CA ILE A 430 17.76 5.34 -7.06
C ILE A 430 17.05 5.11 -5.70
N ASN A 431 17.38 4.05 -4.96
CA ASN A 431 16.71 3.69 -3.71
C ASN A 431 17.35 4.29 -2.45
N MET A 432 18.47 4.98 -2.54
CA MET A 432 19.14 5.59 -1.40
C MET A 432 18.68 7.04 -1.15
N ARG A 433 17.41 7.30 -1.12
CA ARG A 433 16.89 8.53 -0.53
C ARG A 433 16.89 8.34 0.98
N HIS A 434 17.82 8.99 1.67
CA HIS A 434 17.79 9.12 3.13
C HIS A 434 16.53 9.89 3.52
N GLY A 435 15.40 9.21 3.54
CA GLY A 435 14.09 9.78 3.87
C GLY A 435 13.84 9.91 5.37
N TYR A 436 14.87 9.65 6.20
CA TYR A 436 14.81 9.70 7.65
C TYR A 436 15.61 10.89 8.21
N PRO A 437 15.24 11.42 9.39
CA PRO A 437 16.01 12.43 10.10
C PRO A 437 17.44 11.96 10.40
N PHE A 438 18.38 12.91 10.46
CA PHE A 438 19.78 12.63 10.74
C PHE A 438 19.98 11.91 12.07
N GLU A 439 19.31 12.36 13.12
CA GLU A 439 19.39 11.78 14.46
C GLU A 439 18.95 10.31 14.48
N MET A 440 17.94 9.96 13.68
CA MET A 440 17.50 8.57 13.52
C MET A 440 18.56 7.72 12.82
N ILE A 441 19.19 8.26 11.76
CA ILE A 441 20.24 7.55 11.00
C ILE A 441 21.47 7.34 11.90
N ARG A 442 21.88 8.38 12.63
CA ARG A 442 23.00 8.33 13.58
C ARG A 442 22.72 7.31 14.69
N ALA A 443 21.54 7.35 15.29
CA ALA A 443 21.17 6.38 16.33
C ALA A 443 21.16 4.93 15.81
N LEU A 444 20.65 4.68 14.58
CA LEU A 444 20.74 3.37 13.94
C LEU A 444 22.18 2.90 13.73
N ALA A 445 23.06 3.79 13.28
CA ALA A 445 24.47 3.51 13.06
C ALA A 445 25.18 3.16 14.38
N ILE A 446 25.00 3.97 15.41
CA ILE A 446 25.63 3.78 16.74
C ILE A 446 25.10 2.50 17.42
N VAL A 447 23.79 2.24 17.39
CA VAL A 447 23.21 0.99 17.92
C VAL A 447 23.77 -0.22 17.19
N TRP A 448 23.92 -0.15 15.88
CA TRP A 448 24.50 -1.25 15.10
C TRP A 448 25.97 -1.52 15.46
N LEU A 449 26.77 -0.46 15.55
CA LEU A 449 28.21 -0.56 15.82
C LEU A 449 28.51 -1.00 17.27
N PHE A 450 27.84 -0.43 18.27
CA PHE A 450 28.19 -0.57 19.67
C PHE A 450 27.30 -1.52 20.48
N ALA A 451 26.09 -1.86 19.98
CA ALA A 451 25.23 -2.78 20.71
C ALA A 451 25.30 -4.23 20.22
N GLY A 452 25.90 -4.51 19.06
CA GLY A 452 26.06 -5.87 18.52
C GLY A 452 24.74 -6.62 18.32
N LEU A 453 23.66 -5.89 18.01
CA LEU A 453 22.34 -6.45 17.83
C LEU A 453 22.11 -6.93 16.39
N ARG A 454 21.24 -7.96 16.24
CA ARG A 454 20.76 -8.36 14.91
C ARG A 454 19.84 -7.28 14.32
N ARG A 455 19.82 -7.16 13.00
CA ARG A 455 18.94 -6.20 12.29
C ARG A 455 17.48 -6.23 12.76
N ASP A 456 16.93 -7.42 12.98
CA ASP A 456 15.54 -7.55 13.45
C ASP A 456 15.35 -7.00 14.86
N GLU A 457 16.33 -7.21 15.73
CA GLU A 457 16.34 -6.69 17.10
C GLU A 457 16.41 -5.16 17.07
N ILE A 458 17.33 -4.57 16.29
CA ILE A 458 17.44 -3.11 16.13
C ILE A 458 16.14 -2.49 15.65
N CYS A 459 15.56 -3.03 14.56
CA CYS A 459 14.31 -2.52 14.01
C CYS A 459 13.11 -2.63 14.95
N ARG A 460 13.19 -3.50 15.98
CA ARG A 460 12.11 -3.74 16.93
C ARG A 460 12.33 -3.09 18.29
N LEU A 461 13.42 -2.36 18.48
CA LEU A 461 13.63 -1.57 19.69
C LEU A 461 12.43 -0.65 19.94
N ARG A 462 12.08 -0.50 21.20
CA ARG A 462 10.91 0.28 21.65
C ARG A 462 11.37 1.63 22.20
N VAL A 463 10.50 2.61 22.18
CA VAL A 463 10.73 3.90 22.87
C VAL A 463 10.95 3.62 24.35
N GLY A 464 11.91 4.28 24.95
CA GLY A 464 12.28 4.06 26.35
C GLY A 464 13.11 2.80 26.61
N CYS A 465 13.70 2.18 25.58
CA CYS A 465 14.55 0.99 25.75
C CYS A 465 15.92 1.26 26.41
N ILE A 466 16.27 2.54 26.64
CA ILE A 466 17.50 2.90 27.34
C ILE A 466 17.20 3.20 28.80
N ARG A 467 17.94 2.54 29.67
CA ARG A 467 17.94 2.82 31.12
C ARG A 467 19.36 3.12 31.59
N TRP A 468 19.50 4.11 32.47
CA TRP A 468 20.76 4.46 33.11
C TRP A 468 20.72 4.00 34.55
N GLN A 469 21.69 3.16 34.92
CA GLN A 469 21.84 2.69 36.29
C GLN A 469 23.06 3.36 36.93
N LEU A 470 22.85 3.97 38.08
CA LEU A 470 23.91 4.44 38.94
C LEU A 470 24.33 3.30 39.86
N PRO A 471 25.58 2.87 39.87
CA PRO A 471 26.08 2.04 40.95
C PRO A 471 25.95 2.81 42.27
N GLU A 472 25.52 2.15 43.34
CA GLU A 472 25.51 2.72 44.66
C GLU A 472 26.91 3.24 44.98
N ASN A 473 27.05 4.52 45.39
CA ASN A 473 28.29 5.18 45.75
C ASN A 473 29.26 5.61 44.61
N CYS A 474 28.78 5.83 43.39
CA CYS A 474 29.65 6.26 42.28
C CYS A 474 29.24 7.60 41.67
N SER A 475 30.27 8.38 41.24
CA SER A 475 30.05 9.63 40.49
C SER A 475 29.37 9.40 39.14
N ASP A 476 28.75 10.46 38.57
CA ASP A 476 28.07 10.44 37.26
C ASP A 476 28.88 9.82 36.11
N ALA A 477 30.19 9.86 36.17
CA ALA A 477 31.10 9.28 35.18
C ALA A 477 31.05 7.75 35.07
N ARG A 478 30.40 7.05 36.00
CA ARG A 478 30.31 5.57 36.03
C ARG A 478 28.91 5.06 35.83
N ARG A 479 27.98 5.86 35.24
CA ARG A 479 26.65 5.36 34.88
C ARG A 479 26.74 4.24 33.87
N VAL A 480 26.07 3.13 34.14
CA VAL A 480 25.93 2.03 33.21
C VAL A 480 24.70 2.27 32.34
N CYS A 481 24.92 2.30 31.02
CA CYS A 481 23.83 2.34 30.05
C CYS A 481 23.31 0.92 29.79
N LEU A 482 22.04 0.69 30.06
CA LEU A 482 21.36 -0.57 29.84
C LEU A 482 20.41 -0.44 28.66
N LEU A 483 20.46 -1.40 27.73
CA LEU A 483 19.60 -1.48 26.56
C LEU A 483 18.65 -2.71 26.69
N ASP A 484 17.37 -2.44 26.75
CA ASP A 484 16.31 -3.46 26.75
C ASP A 484 16.00 -3.90 25.32
N VAL A 485 16.22 -5.18 25.03
CA VAL A 485 16.02 -5.77 23.70
C VAL A 485 14.80 -6.68 23.74
N PRO A 486 13.79 -6.45 22.85
CA PRO A 486 12.59 -7.27 22.81
C PRO A 486 12.88 -8.70 22.36
N ILE A 487 11.93 -9.61 22.57
CA ILE A 487 12.01 -11.04 22.22
C ILE A 487 12.71 -11.25 20.86
N ASN A 488 13.79 -12.00 20.89
CA ASN A 488 14.66 -12.27 19.75
C ASN A 488 14.26 -13.56 18.98
N LYS A 489 15.12 -14.04 18.09
CA LYS A 489 14.90 -15.25 17.29
C LYS A 489 14.78 -16.51 18.19
N THR A 490 15.41 -16.53 19.35
CA THR A 490 15.41 -17.64 20.30
C THR A 490 14.26 -17.58 21.32
N GLY A 491 13.39 -16.58 21.23
CA GLY A 491 12.20 -16.49 22.08
C GLY A 491 12.37 -15.74 23.40
N THR A 492 13.55 -15.10 23.63
CA THR A 492 13.86 -14.40 24.87
C THR A 492 14.03 -12.89 24.65
N ALA A 493 13.45 -12.08 25.53
CA ALA A 493 13.83 -10.69 25.72
C ALA A 493 15.02 -10.62 26.70
N PHE A 494 15.89 -9.64 26.54
CA PHE A 494 17.03 -9.48 27.42
C PHE A 494 17.44 -8.02 27.56
N THR A 495 18.09 -7.70 28.67
CA THR A 495 18.75 -6.42 28.91
C THR A 495 20.25 -6.64 28.83
N LYS A 496 20.96 -5.73 28.19
CA LYS A 496 22.43 -5.77 28.14
C LYS A 496 23.04 -4.42 28.43
N PRO A 497 24.21 -4.37 29.11
CA PRO A 497 25.01 -3.17 29.20
C PRO A 497 25.56 -2.83 27.81
N VAL A 498 25.56 -1.54 27.48
CA VAL A 498 26.10 -0.98 26.23
C VAL A 498 26.92 0.25 26.55
N ASP A 499 27.75 0.68 25.59
CA ASP A 499 28.49 1.93 25.72
C ASP A 499 27.53 3.13 25.88
N GLY A 500 27.93 4.11 26.68
CA GLY A 500 27.15 5.33 26.92
C GLY A 500 26.77 6.09 25.64
N VAL A 501 27.61 6.03 24.61
CA VAL A 501 27.33 6.63 23.29
C VAL A 501 26.04 6.12 22.65
N VAL A 502 25.65 4.86 22.93
CA VAL A 502 24.38 4.29 22.46
C VAL A 502 23.21 5.00 23.11
N GLY A 503 23.27 5.16 24.43
CA GLY A 503 22.23 5.85 25.19
C GLY A 503 22.07 7.32 24.78
N GLU A 504 23.18 8.01 24.56
CA GLU A 504 23.19 9.40 24.09
C GLU A 504 22.59 9.53 22.69
N ALA A 505 22.97 8.67 21.74
CA ALA A 505 22.46 8.69 20.39
C ALA A 505 20.94 8.37 20.32
N VAL A 506 20.48 7.39 21.11
CA VAL A 506 19.06 7.05 21.22
C VAL A 506 18.28 8.21 21.83
N ARG A 507 18.78 8.82 22.91
CA ARG A 507 18.12 9.98 23.53
C ARG A 507 18.06 11.18 22.59
N ALA A 508 19.13 11.46 21.84
CA ALA A 508 19.13 12.52 20.83
C ALA A 508 18.04 12.31 19.77
N TRP A 509 17.84 11.06 19.35
CA TRP A 509 16.74 10.73 18.44
C TRP A 509 15.36 10.85 19.11
N GLU A 510 15.18 10.34 20.32
CA GLU A 510 13.90 10.42 21.04
C GLU A 510 13.45 11.87 21.27
N ASN A 511 14.38 12.79 21.52
CA ASN A 511 14.10 14.21 21.73
C ASN A 511 13.52 14.93 20.50
N VAL A 512 13.91 14.51 19.28
CA VAL A 512 13.45 15.11 18.02
C VAL A 512 12.47 14.23 17.25
N ARG A 513 12.25 13.04 17.76
CA ARG A 513 11.39 12.05 17.12
C ARG A 513 9.94 12.54 17.05
N PRO A 514 9.34 12.65 15.85
CA PRO A 514 7.91 12.93 15.73
C PRO A 514 7.08 11.85 16.42
N THR A 515 5.93 12.22 16.97
CA THR A 515 4.95 11.25 17.49
C THR A 515 4.63 10.24 16.39
N GLN A 516 4.53 8.96 16.74
CA GLN A 516 4.18 7.89 15.80
C GLN A 516 2.99 7.10 16.35
N PRO A 517 2.13 6.55 15.48
CA PRO A 517 1.06 5.69 15.93
C PRO A 517 1.62 4.42 16.55
N GLU A 518 0.84 3.83 17.44
CA GLU A 518 1.06 2.48 17.94
C GLU A 518 1.07 1.46 16.81
N ALA A 519 1.82 0.40 16.98
CA ALA A 519 1.90 -0.67 16.01
C ALA A 519 1.93 -2.04 16.71
N VAL A 520 1.30 -3.03 16.10
CA VAL A 520 1.37 -4.41 16.59
C VAL A 520 2.74 -5.00 16.25
N ASP A 521 3.44 -5.49 17.27
CA ASP A 521 4.62 -6.31 17.05
C ASP A 521 4.17 -7.71 16.61
N LEU A 522 4.29 -8.00 15.32
CA LEU A 522 3.83 -9.26 14.71
C LEU A 522 4.49 -10.52 15.30
N LYS A 523 5.50 -10.36 16.13
CA LYS A 523 6.19 -11.48 16.77
C LYS A 523 5.63 -11.82 18.15
N THR A 524 5.14 -10.81 18.88
CA THR A 524 4.59 -10.96 20.22
C THR A 524 3.08 -10.73 20.28
N GLY A 525 2.48 -10.09 19.27
CA GLY A 525 1.09 -9.63 19.30
C GLY A 525 0.87 -8.36 20.12
N GLU A 526 1.90 -7.82 20.78
CA GLU A 526 1.79 -6.64 21.65
C GLU A 526 1.66 -5.35 20.85
N ILE A 527 0.89 -4.41 21.37
CA ILE A 527 0.82 -3.03 20.89
C ILE A 527 2.02 -2.26 21.46
N VAL A 528 2.84 -1.69 20.59
CA VAL A 528 4.11 -1.07 20.97
C VAL A 528 4.40 0.24 20.24
N HIS A 529 5.25 1.08 20.84
CA HIS A 529 5.87 2.22 20.18
C HIS A 529 7.30 1.85 19.76
N TYR A 530 7.51 1.65 18.46
CA TYR A 530 8.87 1.37 17.95
C TYR A 530 9.76 2.61 18.02
N LEU A 531 10.99 2.44 18.51
CA LEU A 531 11.99 3.51 18.55
C LEU A 531 12.28 4.05 17.15
N PHE A 532 12.61 3.15 16.21
CA PHE A 532 12.93 3.50 14.84
C PHE A 532 11.70 3.43 13.94
N ALA A 533 10.73 4.32 14.22
CA ALA A 533 9.56 4.56 13.41
C ALA A 533 9.50 6.01 12.95
N TYR A 534 9.12 6.24 11.69
CA TYR A 534 8.99 7.55 11.07
C TYR A 534 7.93 7.51 9.97
N ARG A 535 7.11 8.56 9.88
CA ARG A 535 5.99 8.63 8.92
C ARG A 535 5.07 7.42 9.03
N SER A 536 4.64 7.11 10.26
CA SER A 536 3.77 6.00 10.63
C SER A 536 4.27 4.60 10.23
N ARG A 537 5.56 4.44 9.98
CA ARG A 537 6.16 3.16 9.58
C ARG A 537 7.41 2.87 10.38
N ARG A 538 7.57 1.65 10.82
CA ARG A 538 8.84 1.13 11.33
C ARG A 538 9.89 1.12 10.20
N VAL A 539 11.16 1.37 10.55
CA VAL A 539 12.27 1.25 9.62
C VAL A 539 12.34 -0.16 9.01
N GLY A 540 12.55 -0.21 7.70
CA GLY A 540 12.71 -1.48 6.99
C GLY A 540 14.00 -2.20 7.38
N ARG A 541 13.98 -3.53 7.51
CA ARG A 541 15.17 -4.34 7.87
C ARG A 541 16.34 -4.15 6.91
N GLU A 542 16.03 -3.89 5.65
CA GLU A 542 17.07 -3.72 4.62
C GLU A 542 17.73 -2.35 4.67
N TYR A 543 17.09 -1.34 5.30
CA TYR A 543 17.62 0.02 5.35
C TYR A 543 19.01 0.11 6.00
N LEU A 544 19.26 -0.66 7.06
CA LEU A 544 20.58 -0.72 7.69
C LEU A 544 21.65 -1.18 6.68
N ASN A 545 21.39 -2.28 5.96
CA ASN A 545 22.37 -2.85 5.02
C ASN A 545 22.48 -2.07 3.71
N GLU A 546 21.38 -1.50 3.22
CA GLU A 546 21.33 -0.87 1.90
C GLU A 546 21.60 0.64 1.96
N SER A 547 21.55 1.25 3.15
CA SER A 547 21.73 2.68 3.30
C SER A 547 22.71 3.07 4.38
N VAL A 548 22.54 2.58 5.64
CA VAL A 548 23.38 3.04 6.76
C VAL A 548 24.81 2.51 6.67
N ILE A 549 24.98 1.20 6.46
CA ILE A 549 26.33 0.60 6.34
C ILE A 549 27.10 1.17 5.15
N PRO A 550 26.52 1.26 3.91
CA PRO A 550 27.20 1.93 2.80
C PRO A 550 27.57 3.39 3.10
N LEU A 551 26.70 4.15 3.82
CA LEU A 551 26.99 5.52 4.23
C LEU A 551 28.25 5.57 5.10
N LEU A 552 28.40 4.65 6.07
CA LEU A 552 29.57 4.55 6.93
C LEU A 552 30.84 4.12 6.16
N CYS A 553 30.70 3.24 5.17
CA CYS A 553 31.82 2.85 4.31
C CYS A 553 32.28 3.95 3.35
N ASP A 554 31.37 4.86 3.04
CA ASP A 554 31.63 6.00 2.16
C ASP A 554 32.23 7.19 2.90
N LYS A 555 32.01 7.29 4.23
CA LYS A 555 32.57 8.27 5.16
C LYS A 555 34.05 7.99 5.42
#